data_25520c372d644e521e6e38223040b2e3
#
_entry.id   25520c372d644e521e6e38223040b2e3
#
_cell.length_a   1.000
_cell.length_b   1.000
_cell.length_c   1.000
_cell.angle_alpha   90.00
_cell.angle_beta   90.00
_cell.angle_gamma   90.00
#
_symmetry.space_group_name_H-M   'P 1'
#
loop_
_entity.id
_entity.type
_entity.pdbx_description
1 polymer ?
#
loop_
_entity_poly.entity_id
_entity_poly.type
_entity_poly.pdbx_seq_one_letter_code
_entity_poly.pdbx_strand_id
1 'polypeptide(L)'
;MVFQQFYLFENMSVLDNCTVAQIKVLNRDKESAVKEAKKYLELVGMIDHADKKPSMLSGGQKQRVAIARALCMNPEVLLFDEPTSALDPEMVNDVLQVMSKLAESGMTMVVVTHEMQFARDVSTRVCFMNEGYIIEDTDPKTMFTNPKHERVKEFLKNYLNN
;
A
#
# COMPACT_ATOMS: atom_id res chain seq x y z
N MET A 1 -2.00 -8.47 3.21
CA MET A 1 -1.10 -7.48 3.85
C MET A 1 0.03 -7.15 2.89
N VAL A 2 0.40 -5.88 2.79
CA VAL A 2 1.52 -5.35 2.02
C VAL A 2 2.55 -4.82 3.01
N PHE A 3 3.78 -5.24 2.89
CA PHE A 3 4.86 -4.95 3.84
C PHE A 3 5.84 -3.93 3.27
N GLN A 4 6.64 -3.33 4.13
CA GLN A 4 7.76 -2.47 3.79
C GLN A 4 8.76 -3.17 2.86
N GLN A 5 9.09 -4.44 3.13
CA GLN A 5 9.83 -5.30 2.23
C GLN A 5 8.82 -6.04 1.35
N PHE A 6 9.00 -6.01 0.06
CA PHE A 6 8.03 -6.42 -0.95
C PHE A 6 7.65 -7.91 -0.90
N TYR A 7 8.55 -8.77 -0.39
CA TYR A 7 8.41 -10.24 -0.28
C TYR A 7 7.89 -10.90 -1.54
N LEU A 8 8.38 -10.46 -2.71
CA LEU A 8 8.09 -11.12 -3.97
C LEU A 8 8.89 -12.43 -4.09
N PHE A 9 8.31 -13.40 -4.77
CA PHE A 9 9.02 -14.65 -5.12
C PHE A 9 10.01 -14.35 -6.24
N GLU A 10 11.29 -14.25 -5.90
CA GLU A 10 12.37 -13.82 -6.82
C GLU A 10 12.59 -14.75 -8.01
N ASN A 11 12.24 -16.03 -7.88
CA ASN A 11 12.35 -17.04 -8.93
C ASN A 11 11.15 -17.07 -9.89
N MET A 12 10.07 -16.33 -9.60
CA MET A 12 8.84 -16.24 -10.37
C MET A 12 8.77 -14.94 -11.16
N SER A 13 8.03 -14.92 -12.27
CA SER A 13 7.69 -13.68 -12.97
C SER A 13 6.73 -12.81 -12.15
N VAL A 14 6.56 -11.55 -12.56
CA VAL A 14 5.55 -10.65 -12.00
C VAL A 14 4.15 -11.26 -12.09
N LEU A 15 3.81 -11.81 -13.24
CA LEU A 15 2.52 -12.48 -13.45
C LEU A 15 2.36 -13.70 -12.54
N ASP A 16 3.41 -14.54 -12.42
CA ASP A 16 3.36 -15.71 -11.54
C ASP A 16 3.22 -15.33 -10.06
N ASN A 17 3.87 -14.25 -9.61
CA ASN A 17 3.69 -13.70 -8.27
C ASN A 17 2.22 -13.35 -7.99
N CYS A 18 1.49 -12.85 -8.99
CA CYS A 18 0.09 -12.48 -8.86
C CYS A 18 -0.87 -13.67 -9.03
N THR A 19 -0.47 -14.77 -9.67
CA THR A 19 -1.37 -15.89 -9.96
C THR A 19 -1.22 -17.06 -8.99
N VAL A 20 -0.02 -17.31 -8.45
CA VAL A 20 0.28 -18.53 -7.67
C VAL A 20 -0.65 -18.70 -6.47
N ALA A 21 -0.89 -17.63 -5.71
CA ALA A 21 -1.77 -17.71 -4.53
C ALA A 21 -3.25 -17.90 -4.91
N GLN A 22 -3.70 -17.27 -5.99
CA GLN A 22 -5.06 -17.47 -6.52
C GLN A 22 -5.31 -18.94 -6.87
N ILE A 23 -4.34 -19.60 -7.53
CA ILE A 23 -4.46 -21.00 -7.94
C ILE A 23 -4.35 -21.94 -6.74
N LYS A 24 -3.33 -21.72 -5.87
CA LYS A 24 -3.01 -22.65 -4.78
C LYS A 24 -3.92 -22.52 -3.56
N VAL A 25 -4.40 -21.31 -3.26
CA VAL A 25 -5.18 -21.03 -2.04
C VAL A 25 -6.67 -20.86 -2.35
N LEU A 26 -7.00 -20.09 -3.40
CA LEU A 26 -8.40 -19.87 -3.80
C LEU A 26 -8.94 -20.95 -4.74
N ASN A 27 -8.10 -21.92 -5.17
CA ASN A 27 -8.45 -22.96 -6.15
C ASN A 27 -9.03 -22.37 -7.45
N ARG A 28 -8.62 -21.15 -7.82
CA ARG A 28 -9.03 -20.51 -9.07
C ARG A 28 -8.37 -21.23 -10.25
N ASP A 29 -9.09 -21.43 -11.34
CA ASP A 29 -8.49 -21.96 -12.56
C ASP A 29 -7.44 -20.97 -13.12
N LYS A 30 -6.52 -21.52 -13.92
CA LYS A 30 -5.37 -20.73 -14.41
C LYS A 30 -5.78 -19.55 -15.29
N GLU A 31 -6.77 -19.74 -16.14
CA GLU A 31 -7.22 -18.70 -17.08
C GLU A 31 -7.82 -17.51 -16.31
N SER A 32 -8.74 -17.79 -15.39
CA SER A 32 -9.34 -16.80 -14.50
C SER A 32 -8.30 -16.09 -13.62
N ALA A 33 -7.32 -16.83 -13.09
CA ALA A 33 -6.23 -16.26 -12.28
C ALA A 33 -5.36 -15.28 -13.09
N VAL A 34 -5.02 -15.64 -14.34
CA VAL A 34 -4.25 -14.77 -15.24
C VAL A 34 -5.05 -13.54 -15.62
N LYS A 35 -6.32 -13.67 -15.92
CA LYS A 35 -7.21 -12.54 -16.25
C LYS A 35 -7.26 -11.53 -15.09
N GLU A 36 -7.48 -12.02 -13.87
CA GLU A 36 -7.56 -11.17 -12.69
C GLU A 36 -6.19 -10.54 -12.37
N ALA A 37 -5.08 -11.29 -12.51
CA ALA A 37 -3.74 -10.76 -12.33
C ALA A 37 -3.44 -9.62 -13.31
N LYS A 38 -3.75 -9.78 -14.59
CA LYS A 38 -3.55 -8.73 -15.60
C LYS A 38 -4.34 -7.47 -15.28
N LYS A 39 -5.62 -7.60 -14.87
CA LYS A 39 -6.45 -6.47 -14.43
C LYS A 39 -5.78 -5.65 -13.32
N TYR A 40 -5.26 -6.32 -12.28
CA TYR A 40 -4.60 -5.60 -11.19
C TYR A 40 -3.20 -5.08 -11.56
N LEU A 41 -2.47 -5.78 -12.44
CA LEU A 41 -1.22 -5.27 -12.99
C LEU A 41 -1.44 -4.01 -13.85
N GLU A 42 -2.52 -3.94 -14.61
CA GLU A 42 -2.94 -2.71 -15.31
C GLU A 42 -3.25 -1.58 -14.32
N LEU A 43 -4.03 -1.86 -13.28
CA LEU A 43 -4.40 -0.89 -12.24
C LEU A 43 -3.18 -0.21 -11.61
N VAL A 44 -2.12 -1.00 -11.35
CA VAL A 44 -0.88 -0.51 -10.73
C VAL A 44 0.19 -0.09 -11.74
N GLY A 45 -0.12 -0.10 -13.05
CA GLY A 45 0.79 0.31 -14.13
C GLY A 45 1.98 -0.65 -14.31
N MET A 46 1.77 -1.95 -14.12
CA MET A 46 2.82 -2.97 -14.19
C MET A 46 2.58 -4.05 -15.25
N ILE A 47 1.58 -3.89 -16.10
CA ILE A 47 1.21 -4.90 -17.11
C ILE A 47 2.35 -5.17 -18.10
N ASP A 48 3.07 -4.15 -18.56
CA ASP A 48 4.21 -4.28 -19.50
C ASP A 48 5.43 -4.97 -18.88
N HIS A 49 5.36 -5.24 -17.57
CA HIS A 49 6.41 -5.91 -16.80
C HIS A 49 5.99 -7.33 -16.39
N ALA A 50 4.86 -7.86 -16.88
CA ALA A 50 4.26 -9.12 -16.45
C ALA A 50 5.23 -10.31 -16.52
N ASP A 51 6.07 -10.38 -17.55
CA ASP A 51 7.02 -11.48 -17.80
C ASP A 51 8.38 -11.25 -17.12
N LYS A 52 8.63 -10.08 -16.53
CA LYS A 52 9.89 -9.78 -15.85
C LYS A 52 9.97 -10.48 -14.50
N LYS A 53 11.20 -10.72 -14.03
CA LYS A 53 11.46 -11.16 -12.66
C LYS A 53 11.62 -9.97 -11.72
N PRO A 54 11.36 -10.11 -10.41
CA PRO A 54 11.52 -9.03 -9.44
C PRO A 54 12.91 -8.39 -9.44
N SER A 55 13.97 -9.17 -9.69
CA SER A 55 15.35 -8.65 -9.80
C SER A 55 15.56 -7.59 -10.89
N MET A 56 14.63 -7.50 -11.85
CA MET A 56 14.67 -6.53 -12.97
C MET A 56 13.84 -5.28 -12.70
N LEU A 57 13.26 -5.13 -11.49
CA LEU A 57 12.35 -4.06 -11.12
C LEU A 57 12.99 -3.11 -10.11
N SER A 58 12.62 -1.82 -10.20
CA SER A 58 12.90 -0.84 -9.15
C SER A 58 12.12 -1.13 -7.86
N GLY A 59 12.49 -0.51 -6.74
CA GLY A 59 11.78 -0.64 -5.47
C GLY A 59 10.29 -0.29 -5.58
N GLY A 60 9.96 0.85 -6.17
CA GLY A 60 8.58 1.27 -6.37
C GLY A 60 7.79 0.34 -7.30
N GLN A 61 8.45 -0.22 -8.33
CA GLN A 61 7.84 -1.24 -9.20
C GLN A 61 7.54 -2.52 -8.42
N LYS A 62 8.48 -3.00 -7.60
CA LYS A 62 8.27 -4.18 -6.72
C LYS A 62 7.12 -3.96 -5.77
N GLN A 63 7.01 -2.77 -5.17
CA GLN A 63 5.92 -2.45 -4.26
C GLN A 63 4.57 -2.44 -4.96
N ARG A 64 4.47 -1.86 -6.15
CA ARG A 64 3.24 -1.89 -6.96
C ARG A 64 2.83 -3.33 -7.34
N VAL A 65 3.79 -4.19 -7.65
CA VAL A 65 3.51 -5.63 -7.87
C VAL A 65 3.03 -6.31 -6.58
N ALA A 66 3.60 -6.00 -5.41
CA ALA A 66 3.15 -6.54 -4.13
C ALA A 66 1.71 -6.12 -3.81
N ILE A 67 1.32 -4.89 -4.15
CA ILE A 67 -0.06 -4.41 -4.05
C ILE A 67 -0.97 -5.20 -5.00
N ALA A 68 -0.61 -5.34 -6.27
CA ALA A 68 -1.39 -6.12 -7.24
C ALA A 68 -1.57 -7.57 -6.79
N ARG A 69 -0.52 -8.22 -6.28
CA ARG A 69 -0.58 -9.57 -5.72
C ARG A 69 -1.57 -9.66 -4.56
N ALA A 70 -1.59 -8.67 -3.67
CA ALA A 70 -2.52 -8.66 -2.55
C ALA A 70 -3.98 -8.49 -3.03
N LEU A 71 -4.22 -7.63 -4.02
CA LEU A 71 -5.53 -7.40 -4.63
C LEU A 71 -6.09 -8.65 -5.34
N CYS A 72 -5.22 -9.45 -5.94
CA CYS A 72 -5.60 -10.71 -6.60
C CYS A 72 -6.28 -11.74 -5.67
N MET A 73 -6.12 -11.58 -4.36
CA MET A 73 -6.77 -12.43 -3.36
C MET A 73 -8.19 -11.98 -3.00
N ASN A 74 -8.73 -10.94 -3.67
CA ASN A 74 -10.04 -10.33 -3.42
C ASN A 74 -10.26 -9.99 -1.94
N PRO A 75 -9.36 -9.21 -1.31
CA PRO A 75 -9.47 -8.90 0.10
C PRO A 75 -10.61 -7.92 0.38
N GLU A 76 -11.30 -8.10 1.52
CA GLU A 76 -12.25 -7.11 2.05
C GLU A 76 -11.51 -5.92 2.68
N VAL A 77 -10.33 -6.16 3.23
CA VAL A 77 -9.47 -5.16 3.87
C VAL A 77 -8.02 -5.36 3.44
N LEU A 78 -7.34 -4.28 3.04
CA LEU A 78 -5.91 -4.26 2.80
C LEU A 78 -5.16 -3.64 3.98
N LEU A 79 -4.16 -4.36 4.47
CA LEU A 79 -3.26 -3.86 5.51
C LEU A 79 -1.93 -3.45 4.86
N PHE A 80 -1.47 -2.24 5.14
CA PHE A 80 -0.18 -1.72 4.69
C PHE A 80 0.70 -1.42 5.90
N ASP A 81 1.92 -1.93 5.88
CA ASP A 81 2.93 -1.68 6.90
C ASP A 81 4.09 -0.93 6.28
N GLU A 82 4.11 0.38 6.48
CA GLU A 82 5.09 1.32 5.94
C GLU A 82 5.44 1.08 4.46
N PRO A 83 4.48 1.16 3.53
CA PRO A 83 4.67 0.71 2.15
C PRO A 83 5.68 1.54 1.35
N THR A 84 6.11 2.69 1.84
CA THR A 84 7.05 3.61 1.17
C THR A 84 8.42 3.69 1.82
N SER A 85 8.60 3.17 3.04
CA SER A 85 9.83 3.36 3.85
C SER A 85 11.11 2.77 3.23
N ALA A 86 10.98 1.78 2.35
CA ALA A 86 12.12 1.17 1.66
C ALA A 86 12.34 1.71 0.23
N LEU A 87 11.69 2.84 -0.10
CA LEU A 87 11.72 3.42 -1.45
C LEU A 87 12.56 4.69 -1.50
N ASP A 88 13.19 4.92 -2.64
CA ASP A 88 13.77 6.21 -2.96
C ASP A 88 12.65 7.27 -3.09
N PRO A 89 12.89 8.54 -2.68
CA PRO A 89 11.87 9.59 -2.70
C PRO A 89 11.16 9.79 -4.04
N GLU A 90 11.87 9.58 -5.16
CA GLU A 90 11.31 9.70 -6.51
C GLU A 90 10.25 8.63 -6.82
N MET A 91 10.30 7.48 -6.10
CA MET A 91 9.39 6.35 -6.32
C MET A 91 8.18 6.33 -5.37
N VAL A 92 8.23 7.13 -4.30
CA VAL A 92 7.18 7.20 -3.27
C VAL A 92 5.85 7.63 -3.88
N ASN A 93 5.86 8.69 -4.69
CA ASN A 93 4.66 9.26 -5.28
C ASN A 93 3.87 8.25 -6.14
N ASP A 94 4.55 7.41 -6.91
CA ASP A 94 3.90 6.40 -7.75
C ASP A 94 3.10 5.39 -6.92
N VAL A 95 3.66 4.98 -5.77
CA VAL A 95 2.99 4.04 -4.86
C VAL A 95 1.82 4.70 -4.15
N LEU A 96 1.99 5.94 -3.66
CA LEU A 96 0.92 6.69 -3.00
C LEU A 96 -0.24 6.98 -3.95
N GLN A 97 0.01 7.27 -5.23
CA GLN A 97 -1.04 7.43 -6.24
C GLN A 97 -1.86 6.16 -6.45
N VAL A 98 -1.22 4.98 -6.47
CA VAL A 98 -1.94 3.71 -6.54
C VAL A 98 -2.82 3.52 -5.31
N MET A 99 -2.31 3.82 -4.11
CA MET A 99 -3.07 3.70 -2.86
C MET A 99 -4.25 4.70 -2.82
N SER A 100 -4.06 5.93 -3.30
CA SER A 100 -5.14 6.91 -3.42
C SER A 100 -6.27 6.42 -4.32
N LYS A 101 -5.94 5.87 -5.50
CA LYS A 101 -6.93 5.28 -6.41
C LYS A 101 -7.70 4.11 -5.77
N LEU A 102 -7.03 3.31 -4.94
CA LEU A 102 -7.69 2.23 -4.20
C LEU A 102 -8.68 2.78 -3.16
N ALA A 103 -8.30 3.84 -2.43
CA ALA A 103 -9.20 4.52 -1.50
C ALA A 103 -10.44 5.10 -2.22
N GLU A 104 -10.22 5.80 -3.33
CA GLU A 104 -11.29 6.37 -4.17
C GLU A 104 -12.25 5.29 -4.72
N SER A 105 -11.74 4.08 -4.99
CA SER A 105 -12.56 2.94 -5.41
C SER A 105 -13.37 2.29 -4.29
N GLY A 106 -13.25 2.78 -3.05
CA GLY A 106 -13.96 2.27 -1.87
C GLY A 106 -13.27 1.08 -1.18
N MET A 107 -12.00 0.80 -1.50
CA MET A 107 -11.24 -0.25 -0.82
C MET A 107 -10.99 0.11 0.64
N THR A 108 -11.42 -0.73 1.57
CA THR A 108 -11.08 -0.56 2.99
C THR A 108 -9.59 -0.85 3.22
N MET A 109 -8.88 0.12 3.79
CA MET A 109 -7.45 0.02 4.04
C MET A 109 -7.11 0.43 5.48
N VAL A 110 -6.16 -0.28 6.08
CA VAL A 110 -5.47 0.15 7.30
C VAL A 110 -4.01 0.36 6.92
N VAL A 111 -3.50 1.57 7.12
CA VAL A 111 -2.18 1.98 6.64
C VAL A 111 -1.35 2.50 7.81
N VAL A 112 -0.23 1.86 8.09
CA VAL A 112 0.83 2.42 8.93
C VAL A 112 1.77 3.20 8.01
N THR A 113 1.95 4.49 8.26
CA THR A 113 2.73 5.36 7.38
C THR A 113 3.30 6.56 8.12
N HIS A 114 4.40 7.08 7.61
CA HIS A 114 4.97 8.39 7.96
C HIS A 114 4.69 9.46 6.87
N GLU A 115 3.94 9.12 5.84
CA GLU A 115 3.52 10.05 4.78
C GLU A 115 2.32 10.89 5.26
N MET A 116 2.60 11.95 5.99
CA MET A 116 1.57 12.75 6.67
C MET A 116 0.62 13.44 5.70
N GLN A 117 1.12 13.90 4.56
CA GLN A 117 0.29 14.49 3.50
C GLN A 117 -0.74 13.46 2.99
N PHE A 118 -0.28 12.26 2.65
CA PHE A 118 -1.14 11.17 2.22
C PHE A 118 -2.17 10.80 3.29
N ALA A 119 -1.74 10.66 4.56
CA ALA A 119 -2.64 10.37 5.66
C ALA A 119 -3.72 11.44 5.81
N ARG A 120 -3.38 12.73 5.70
CA ARG A 120 -4.32 13.84 5.77
C ARG A 120 -5.34 13.84 4.63
N ASP A 121 -4.86 13.59 3.40
CA ASP A 121 -5.66 13.82 2.20
C ASP A 121 -6.52 12.60 1.81
N VAL A 122 -6.13 11.39 2.22
CA VAL A 122 -6.76 10.14 1.77
C VAL A 122 -7.52 9.41 2.88
N SER A 123 -7.14 9.56 4.15
CA SER A 123 -7.78 8.81 5.23
C SER A 123 -9.14 9.38 5.62
N THR A 124 -10.01 8.50 6.13
CA THR A 124 -11.29 8.87 6.77
C THR A 124 -11.18 8.91 8.29
N ARG A 125 -10.15 8.27 8.85
CA ARG A 125 -9.87 8.20 10.29
C ARG A 125 -8.37 8.06 10.49
N VAL A 126 -7.83 8.76 11.48
CA VAL A 126 -6.41 8.73 11.84
C VAL A 126 -6.26 8.36 13.31
N CYS A 127 -5.42 7.35 13.58
CA CYS A 127 -5.05 6.94 14.92
C CYS A 127 -3.56 7.25 15.13
N PHE A 128 -3.23 8.01 16.17
CA PHE A 128 -1.85 8.24 16.57
C PHE A 128 -1.45 7.27 17.67
N MET A 129 -0.41 6.49 17.39
CA MET A 129 0.12 5.51 18.36
C MET A 129 1.40 6.03 19.01
N ASN A 130 1.52 5.83 20.31
CA ASN A 130 2.74 6.11 21.06
C ASN A 130 2.91 5.05 22.17
N GLU A 131 4.11 4.50 22.31
CA GLU A 131 4.45 3.50 23.33
C GLU A 131 3.47 2.31 23.40
N GLY A 132 2.96 1.86 22.26
CA GLY A 132 2.03 0.73 22.17
C GLY A 132 0.56 1.08 22.42
N TYR A 133 0.23 2.34 22.69
CA TYR A 133 -1.15 2.81 22.93
C TYR A 133 -1.62 3.75 21.82
N ILE A 134 -2.90 3.69 21.50
CA ILE A 134 -3.57 4.74 20.70
C ILE A 134 -3.88 5.90 21.66
N ILE A 135 -3.17 7.03 21.51
CA ILE A 135 -3.32 8.20 22.36
C ILE A 135 -4.26 9.25 21.78
N GLU A 136 -4.49 9.22 20.47
CA GLU A 136 -5.49 10.04 19.80
C GLU A 136 -6.07 9.27 18.61
N ASP A 137 -7.40 9.41 18.40
CA ASP A 137 -8.16 8.74 17.36
C ASP A 137 -9.27 9.69 16.93
N THR A 138 -9.19 10.21 15.70
CA THR A 138 -10.12 11.23 15.21
C THR A 138 -10.13 11.29 13.67
N ASP A 139 -10.94 12.20 13.11
CA ASP A 139 -10.90 12.50 11.68
C ASP A 139 -9.61 13.24 11.29
N PRO A 140 -9.17 13.13 10.02
CA PRO A 140 -7.90 13.72 9.58
C PRO A 140 -7.88 15.25 9.75
N LYS A 141 -8.98 15.96 9.50
CA LYS A 141 -9.02 17.42 9.65
C LYS A 141 -8.67 17.82 11.09
N THR A 142 -9.32 17.20 12.06
CA THR A 142 -9.06 17.46 13.50
C THR A 142 -7.63 17.07 13.86
N MET A 143 -7.18 15.88 13.47
CA MET A 143 -5.83 15.40 13.76
C MET A 143 -4.75 16.37 13.30
N PHE A 144 -4.85 16.89 12.08
CA PHE A 144 -3.81 17.73 11.48
C PHE A 144 -3.95 19.22 11.74
N THR A 145 -5.09 19.71 12.24
CA THR A 145 -5.28 21.15 12.52
C THR A 145 -5.42 21.49 13.99
N ASN A 146 -6.02 20.60 14.78
CA ASN A 146 -6.30 20.86 16.21
C ASN A 146 -6.24 19.56 17.03
N PRO A 147 -5.10 18.86 17.06
CA PRO A 147 -4.95 17.66 17.86
C PRO A 147 -5.06 18.01 19.36
N LYS A 148 -5.61 17.07 20.14
CA LYS A 148 -5.85 17.28 21.58
C LYS A 148 -4.63 16.95 22.42
N HIS A 149 -3.93 15.86 22.07
CA HIS A 149 -2.83 15.35 22.85
C HIS A 149 -1.53 16.11 22.56
N GLU A 150 -0.79 16.54 23.61
CA GLU A 150 0.44 17.33 23.46
C GLU A 150 1.52 16.61 22.62
N ARG A 151 1.67 15.30 22.80
CA ARG A 151 2.63 14.50 22.02
C ARG A 151 2.33 14.52 20.52
N VAL A 152 1.05 14.55 20.13
CA VAL A 152 0.61 14.68 18.74
C VAL A 152 0.96 16.07 18.19
N LYS A 153 0.71 17.11 18.98
CA LYS A 153 1.07 18.50 18.62
C LYS A 153 2.57 18.66 18.38
N GLU A 154 3.39 18.10 19.27
CA GLU A 154 4.85 18.10 19.13
C GLU A 154 5.31 17.42 17.86
N PHE A 155 4.76 16.22 17.60
CA PHE A 155 5.08 15.44 16.41
C PHE A 155 4.73 16.20 15.12
N LEU A 156 3.52 16.74 15.06
CA LEU A 156 3.03 17.44 13.87
C LEU A 156 3.71 18.79 13.63
N LYS A 157 4.15 19.50 14.68
CA LYS A 157 4.96 20.74 14.51
C LYS A 157 6.19 20.53 13.65
N ASN A 158 6.84 19.38 13.78
CA ASN A 158 8.03 19.04 13.02
C ASN A 158 7.72 18.76 11.54
N TYR A 159 6.47 18.40 11.21
CA TYR A 159 6.01 18.12 9.85
C TYR A 159 5.36 19.32 9.15
N LEU A 160 4.72 20.22 9.92
CA LEU A 160 4.01 21.39 9.36
C LEU A 160 4.92 22.59 9.13
N ASN A 161 6.15 22.58 9.67
CA ASN A 161 7.14 23.65 9.54
C ASN A 161 8.23 23.34 8.50
N ASN A 162 8.11 22.25 7.77
CA ASN A 162 8.91 21.88 6.59
C ASN A 162 8.02 21.88 5.35
#